data_86c4270c111c6f7cdbbd71f55025bbde
#
_entry.id   86c4270c111c6f7cdbbd71f55025bbde
#
_cell.length_a   1.000
_cell.length_b   1.000
_cell.length_c   1.000
_cell.angle_alpha   90.00
_cell.angle_beta   90.00
_cell.angle_gamma   90.00
#
_symmetry.space_group_name_H-M   'P 1'
#
loop_
_entity.id
_entity.type
_entity.pdbx_description
1 polymer ?
#
loop_
_entity_poly.entity_id
_entity_poly.type
_entity_poly.pdbx_seq_one_letter_code
_entity_poly.pdbx_strand_id
1 'polypeptide(L)'
;SKVDASKATAMGVIGAFESFQRCFPSDFPNGVLVHGCGAVGGVVASELVKRGIKTFVVDIDIKKTDIAGTISLGNTKTWYEQTFDVILPCSISGLINTDISQFLIKTKAIISAANAPFSNNLISEKLLKSNVVIIPDPLVNAGAVIADSIEKYAPDAWEKTNPESVYNFVQDQIRTKCITYLSLLQSGLTCEEILELMQNENNDIIGKAFLN
;
A
#
# COMPACT_ATOMS: atom_id res chain seq x y z
N SER A 1 0.04 -22.68 -5.79
CA SER A 1 -1.11 -21.79 -6.06
C SER A 1 -1.00 -21.21 -7.47
N LYS A 2 -2.10 -21.09 -8.17
CA LYS A 2 -2.17 -20.41 -9.49
C LYS A 2 -2.08 -18.89 -9.37
N VAL A 3 -2.23 -18.36 -8.17
CA VAL A 3 -2.15 -16.93 -7.85
C VAL A 3 -0.82 -16.66 -7.17
N ASP A 4 -0.12 -15.62 -7.63
CA ASP A 4 1.10 -15.12 -6.99
C ASP A 4 0.71 -14.22 -5.80
N ALA A 5 1.06 -14.64 -4.59
CA ALA A 5 0.79 -13.92 -3.37
C ALA A 5 1.43 -12.52 -3.34
N SER A 6 2.63 -12.36 -3.90
CA SER A 6 3.30 -11.07 -3.99
C SER A 6 2.58 -10.12 -4.93
N LYS A 7 2.09 -10.63 -6.07
CA LYS A 7 1.28 -9.83 -7.01
C LYS A 7 -0.08 -9.47 -6.38
N ALA A 8 -0.73 -10.40 -5.67
CA ALA A 8 -1.96 -10.11 -4.93
C ALA A 8 -1.75 -8.99 -3.91
N THR A 9 -0.66 -9.06 -3.12
CA THR A 9 -0.30 -7.99 -2.18
C THR A 9 -0.04 -6.66 -2.91
N ALA A 10 0.69 -6.67 -4.02
CA ALA A 10 0.96 -5.47 -4.80
C ALA A 10 -0.32 -4.81 -5.34
N MET A 11 -1.29 -5.61 -5.82
CA MET A 11 -2.59 -5.08 -6.27
C MET A 11 -3.40 -4.49 -5.12
N GLY A 12 -3.26 -5.03 -3.90
CA GLY A 12 -3.79 -4.40 -2.69
C GLY A 12 -3.20 -3.01 -2.42
N VAL A 13 -1.88 -2.88 -2.55
CA VAL A 13 -1.20 -1.57 -2.42
C VAL A 13 -1.71 -0.57 -3.46
N ILE A 14 -1.92 -1.02 -4.69
CA ILE A 14 -2.49 -0.17 -5.75
C ILE A 14 -3.92 0.25 -5.39
N GLY A 15 -4.76 -0.66 -4.89
CA GLY A 15 -6.10 -0.33 -4.41
C GLY A 15 -6.09 0.72 -3.29
N ALA A 16 -5.16 0.60 -2.33
CA ALA A 16 -4.98 1.60 -1.28
C ALA A 16 -4.50 2.95 -1.83
N PHE A 17 -3.58 2.96 -2.79
CA PHE A 17 -3.13 4.19 -3.45
C PHE A 17 -4.29 4.87 -4.21
N GLU A 18 -5.09 4.12 -4.97
CA GLU A 18 -6.27 4.64 -5.68
C GLU A 18 -7.32 5.22 -4.71
N SER A 19 -7.50 4.60 -3.52
CA SER A 19 -8.39 5.15 -2.48
C SER A 19 -7.90 6.50 -1.99
N PHE A 20 -6.60 6.65 -1.78
CA PHE A 20 -6.00 7.93 -1.42
C PHE A 20 -6.22 9.00 -2.50
N GLN A 21 -5.96 8.68 -3.77
CA GLN A 21 -6.22 9.60 -4.89
C GLN A 21 -7.68 10.04 -4.95
N ARG A 22 -8.61 9.14 -4.67
CA ARG A 22 -10.05 9.42 -4.69
C ARG A 22 -10.51 10.30 -3.53
N CYS A 23 -10.02 10.04 -2.32
CA CYS A 23 -10.42 10.79 -1.12
C CYS A 23 -9.68 12.13 -0.98
N PHE A 24 -8.48 12.24 -1.55
CA PHE A 24 -7.63 13.42 -1.54
C PHE A 24 -7.16 13.77 -2.95
N PRO A 25 -8.08 14.23 -3.84
CA PRO A 25 -7.72 14.57 -5.21
C PRO A 25 -6.64 15.65 -5.24
N SER A 26 -5.49 15.32 -5.80
CA SER A 26 -4.37 16.24 -5.95
C SER A 26 -3.40 15.75 -7.01
N ASP A 27 -2.64 16.66 -7.60
CA ASP A 27 -1.51 16.32 -8.44
C ASP A 27 -0.34 15.83 -7.58
N PHE A 28 0.52 15.01 -8.18
CA PHE A 28 1.74 14.49 -7.56
C PHE A 28 3.00 15.04 -8.27
N PRO A 29 3.27 16.36 -8.21
CA PRO A 29 4.39 16.95 -8.92
C PRO A 29 5.74 16.43 -8.47
N ASN A 30 5.87 16.08 -7.18
CA ASN A 30 7.08 15.50 -6.61
C ASN A 30 7.15 13.98 -6.80
N GLY A 31 6.08 13.36 -7.33
CA GLY A 31 6.01 11.94 -7.62
C GLY A 31 5.79 11.04 -6.41
N VAL A 32 5.80 9.76 -6.69
CA VAL A 32 5.60 8.66 -5.72
C VAL A 32 6.88 7.87 -5.57
N LEU A 33 7.34 7.64 -4.35
CA LEU A 33 8.49 6.79 -4.06
C LEU A 33 8.04 5.38 -3.67
N VAL A 34 8.54 4.36 -4.35
CA VAL A 34 8.51 2.96 -3.92
C VAL A 34 9.86 2.62 -3.29
N HIS A 35 9.87 2.36 -1.99
CA HIS A 35 11.07 1.98 -1.25
C HIS A 35 11.12 0.46 -1.07
N GLY A 36 12.07 -0.18 -1.76
CA GLY A 36 12.19 -1.64 -1.87
C GLY A 36 11.50 -2.16 -3.13
N CYS A 37 12.29 -2.70 -4.06
CA CYS A 37 11.87 -3.18 -5.38
C CYS A 37 11.92 -4.71 -5.47
N GLY A 38 11.56 -5.39 -4.38
CA GLY A 38 11.40 -6.85 -4.32
C GLY A 38 10.14 -7.32 -5.07
N ALA A 39 9.68 -8.53 -4.74
CA ALA A 39 8.53 -9.17 -5.40
C ALA A 39 7.24 -8.32 -5.35
N VAL A 40 7.00 -7.58 -4.27
CA VAL A 40 5.86 -6.68 -4.14
C VAL A 40 6.15 -5.32 -4.76
N GLY A 41 7.22 -4.64 -4.31
CA GLY A 41 7.50 -3.26 -4.72
C GLY A 41 7.81 -3.11 -6.20
N GLY A 42 8.45 -4.11 -6.84
CA GLY A 42 8.67 -4.11 -8.29
C GLY A 42 7.37 -4.12 -9.10
N VAL A 43 6.39 -4.90 -8.65
CA VAL A 43 5.05 -4.92 -9.27
C VAL A 43 4.33 -3.59 -9.03
N VAL A 44 4.37 -3.07 -7.79
CA VAL A 44 3.76 -1.77 -7.44
C VAL A 44 4.32 -0.65 -8.33
N ALA A 45 5.65 -0.57 -8.46
CA ALA A 45 6.31 0.46 -9.28
C ALA A 45 5.87 0.37 -10.76
N SER A 46 5.84 -0.85 -11.32
CA SER A 46 5.40 -1.08 -12.69
C SER A 46 3.93 -0.68 -12.91
N GLU A 47 3.06 -1.00 -11.95
CA GLU A 47 1.65 -0.65 -12.01
C GLU A 47 1.40 0.87 -11.89
N LEU A 48 2.16 1.59 -11.09
CA LEU A 48 2.10 3.05 -11.01
C LEU A 48 2.53 3.70 -12.34
N VAL A 49 3.61 3.21 -12.95
CA VAL A 49 4.07 3.69 -14.27
C VAL A 49 2.99 3.48 -15.34
N LYS A 50 2.35 2.31 -15.40
CA LYS A 50 1.25 2.03 -16.34
C LYS A 50 0.08 3.02 -16.18
N ARG A 51 -0.12 3.55 -14.98
CA ARG A 51 -1.14 4.56 -14.66
C ARG A 51 -0.68 6.00 -14.92
N GLY A 52 0.50 6.18 -15.49
CA GLY A 52 1.07 7.49 -15.79
C GLY A 52 1.57 8.25 -14.56
N ILE A 53 1.77 7.57 -13.43
CA ILE A 53 2.28 8.19 -12.20
C ILE A 53 3.80 8.31 -12.27
N LYS A 54 4.32 9.51 -12.02
CA LYS A 54 5.76 9.76 -11.86
C LYS A 54 6.29 8.96 -10.67
N THR A 55 7.04 7.91 -10.94
CA THR A 55 7.45 6.90 -9.95
C THR A 55 8.95 6.87 -9.78
N PHE A 56 9.39 7.09 -8.55
CA PHE A 56 10.77 6.90 -8.11
C PHE A 56 10.92 5.55 -7.42
N VAL A 57 12.08 4.95 -7.56
CA VAL A 57 12.40 3.66 -6.92
C VAL A 57 13.76 3.70 -6.25
N VAL A 58 13.85 3.04 -5.09
CA VAL A 58 15.11 2.84 -4.35
C VAL A 58 15.14 1.44 -3.77
N ASP A 59 16.29 0.77 -3.87
CA ASP A 59 16.51 -0.55 -3.26
C ASP A 59 17.98 -0.69 -2.87
N ILE A 60 18.26 -1.48 -1.84
CA ILE A 60 19.65 -1.80 -1.44
C ILE A 60 20.39 -2.54 -2.57
N ASP A 61 19.70 -3.35 -3.33
CA ASP A 61 20.19 -3.97 -4.56
C ASP A 61 19.83 -3.08 -5.76
N ILE A 62 20.81 -2.29 -6.23
CA ILE A 62 20.61 -1.36 -7.34
C ILE A 62 20.04 -2.02 -8.61
N LYS A 63 20.32 -3.32 -8.84
CA LYS A 63 19.80 -4.04 -10.00
C LYS A 63 18.27 -4.15 -10.01
N LYS A 64 17.66 -4.14 -8.82
CA LYS A 64 16.20 -4.19 -8.68
C LYS A 64 15.53 -2.86 -9.02
N THR A 65 16.29 -1.77 -9.09
CA THR A 65 15.75 -0.46 -9.46
C THR A 65 15.67 -0.24 -10.99
N ASP A 66 16.10 -1.21 -11.78
CA ASP A 66 15.98 -1.19 -13.24
C ASP A 66 14.56 -1.62 -13.65
N ILE A 67 13.61 -0.72 -13.43
CA ILE A 67 12.19 -0.91 -13.77
C ILE A 67 11.81 0.11 -14.83
N ALA A 68 11.33 -0.38 -15.98
CA ALA A 68 10.99 0.47 -17.12
C ALA A 68 10.00 1.59 -16.75
N GLY A 69 10.34 2.82 -17.12
CA GLY A 69 9.52 4.00 -16.89
C GLY A 69 9.62 4.62 -15.50
N THR A 70 10.43 4.04 -14.59
CA THR A 70 10.70 4.63 -13.27
C THR A 70 11.94 5.51 -13.29
N ILE A 71 12.09 6.33 -12.25
CA ILE A 71 13.28 7.12 -11.97
C ILE A 71 14.03 6.44 -10.83
N SER A 72 15.15 5.78 -11.15
CA SER A 72 15.96 5.09 -10.15
C SER A 72 16.76 6.06 -9.30
N LEU A 73 16.66 5.93 -7.99
CA LEU A 73 17.55 6.58 -7.01
C LEU A 73 18.73 5.65 -6.62
N GLY A 74 18.81 4.48 -7.25
CA GLY A 74 19.82 3.49 -6.94
C GLY A 74 19.68 2.89 -5.53
N ASN A 75 20.79 2.86 -4.80
CA ASN A 75 20.84 2.34 -3.44
C ASN A 75 21.15 3.44 -2.40
N THR A 76 20.75 4.68 -2.68
CA THR A 76 21.00 5.80 -1.77
C THR A 76 20.33 5.60 -0.41
N LYS A 77 21.09 5.89 0.65
CA LYS A 77 20.57 5.83 2.03
C LYS A 77 19.88 7.11 2.46
N THR A 78 20.03 8.20 1.69
CA THR A 78 19.48 9.53 2.00
C THR A 78 18.29 9.87 1.09
N TRP A 79 17.55 8.86 0.63
CA TRP A 79 16.37 9.02 -0.21
C TRP A 79 15.35 10.02 0.37
N TYR A 80 15.26 10.11 1.69
CA TYR A 80 14.32 10.96 2.42
C TYR A 80 14.68 12.46 2.40
N GLU A 81 15.88 12.82 1.96
CA GLU A 81 16.28 14.23 1.78
C GLU A 81 15.57 14.86 0.58
N GLN A 82 15.07 14.04 -0.34
CA GLN A 82 14.21 14.47 -1.43
C GLN A 82 12.73 14.41 -1.00
N THR A 83 11.94 15.39 -1.43
CA THR A 83 10.50 15.42 -1.16
C THR A 83 9.75 14.55 -2.18
N PHE A 84 8.86 13.68 -1.68
CA PHE A 84 7.89 12.91 -2.48
C PHE A 84 6.48 13.20 -2.00
N ASP A 85 5.51 13.17 -2.92
CA ASP A 85 4.11 13.36 -2.56
C ASP A 85 3.55 12.14 -1.81
N VAL A 86 3.91 10.93 -2.24
CA VAL A 86 3.51 9.68 -1.59
C VAL A 86 4.72 8.77 -1.44
N ILE A 87 4.81 8.09 -0.32
CA ILE A 87 5.84 7.09 -0.05
C ILE A 87 5.17 5.74 0.18
N LEU A 88 5.64 4.72 -0.55
CA LEU A 88 5.19 3.34 -0.48
C LEU A 88 6.33 2.45 0.06
N PRO A 89 6.45 2.26 1.39
CA PRO A 89 7.40 1.33 1.96
C PRO A 89 7.06 -0.11 1.55
N CYS A 90 7.95 -0.76 0.81
CA CYS A 90 7.81 -2.15 0.35
C CYS A 90 9.02 -3.01 0.75
N SER A 91 9.85 -2.55 1.69
CA SER A 91 11.11 -3.19 2.05
C SER A 91 11.08 -3.85 3.43
N ILE A 92 11.40 -3.11 4.46
CA ILE A 92 11.62 -3.63 5.81
C ILE A 92 10.73 -2.94 6.86
N SER A 93 10.48 -3.63 7.96
CA SER A 93 9.89 -3.03 9.16
C SER A 93 10.81 -1.98 9.75
N GLY A 94 10.24 -0.94 10.39
CA GLY A 94 10.99 0.11 11.05
C GLY A 94 11.78 1.03 10.11
N LEU A 95 11.49 1.02 8.81
CA LEU A 95 12.15 1.88 7.82
C LEU A 95 12.13 3.35 8.23
N ILE A 96 10.98 3.83 8.70
CA ILE A 96 10.80 5.22 9.10
C ILE A 96 11.06 5.34 10.59
N ASN A 97 12.26 5.81 10.93
CA ASN A 97 12.68 6.11 12.28
C ASN A 97 12.53 7.61 12.59
N THR A 98 12.95 8.02 13.79
CA THR A 98 12.83 9.41 14.26
C THR A 98 13.59 10.38 13.34
N ASP A 99 14.79 10.01 12.90
CA ASP A 99 15.64 10.88 12.06
C ASP A 99 15.04 11.06 10.66
N ILE A 100 14.52 10.00 10.07
CA ILE A 100 13.88 10.05 8.75
C ILE A 100 12.54 10.82 8.83
N SER A 101 11.75 10.59 9.88
CA SER A 101 10.39 11.15 9.97
C SER A 101 10.32 12.66 9.88
N GLN A 102 11.36 13.37 10.35
CA GLN A 102 11.40 14.84 10.29
C GLN A 102 11.41 15.40 8.86
N PHE A 103 11.90 14.61 7.88
CA PHE A 103 11.92 15.00 6.48
C PHE A 103 10.58 14.71 5.79
N LEU A 104 9.75 13.81 6.35
CA LEU A 104 8.51 13.34 5.74
C LEU A 104 7.29 14.20 6.08
N ILE A 105 7.42 15.25 6.85
CA ILE A 105 6.30 16.14 7.26
C ILE A 105 5.63 16.88 6.07
N LYS A 106 6.29 16.92 4.91
CA LYS A 106 5.77 17.51 3.67
C LYS A 106 5.17 16.47 2.72
N THR A 107 5.28 15.20 3.04
CA THR A 107 4.68 14.10 2.29
C THR A 107 3.16 14.14 2.48
N LYS A 108 2.39 13.89 1.42
CA LYS A 108 0.92 13.85 1.50
C LYS A 108 0.43 12.57 2.13
N ALA A 109 1.04 11.41 1.75
CA ALA A 109 0.63 10.12 2.28
C ALA A 109 1.79 9.11 2.40
N ILE A 110 1.64 8.20 3.36
CA ILE A 110 2.46 6.99 3.52
C ILE A 110 1.53 5.79 3.49
N ILE A 111 1.75 4.88 2.53
CA ILE A 111 0.91 3.71 2.26
C ILE A 111 1.83 2.49 2.21
N SER A 112 1.88 1.70 3.28
CA SER A 112 2.92 0.68 3.44
C SER A 112 2.47 -0.72 3.07
N ALA A 113 3.24 -1.38 2.19
CA ALA A 113 3.19 -2.82 1.98
C ALA A 113 4.00 -3.59 3.04
N ALA A 114 5.06 -2.97 3.58
CA ALA A 114 5.86 -3.55 4.64
C ALA A 114 5.11 -3.52 5.97
N ASN A 115 5.24 -4.60 6.76
CA ASN A 115 4.69 -4.63 8.12
C ASN A 115 5.43 -3.64 9.02
N ALA A 116 4.68 -2.96 9.90
CA ALA A 116 5.23 -2.03 10.90
C ALA A 116 6.30 -1.09 10.32
N PRO A 117 5.95 -0.21 9.35
CA PRO A 117 6.93 0.64 8.66
C PRO A 117 7.60 1.66 9.56
N PHE A 118 6.97 2.01 10.68
CA PHE A 118 7.50 2.95 11.68
C PHE A 118 8.24 2.21 12.78
N SER A 119 9.37 2.74 13.23
CA SER A 119 10.14 2.13 14.32
C SER A 119 9.45 2.23 15.69
N ASN A 120 8.48 3.13 15.84
CA ASN A 120 7.58 3.22 17.00
C ASN A 120 6.32 4.04 16.66
N ASN A 121 5.27 3.92 17.48
CA ASN A 121 3.97 4.57 17.25
C ASN A 121 4.01 6.11 17.35
N LEU A 122 4.91 6.67 18.12
CA LEU A 122 5.01 8.14 18.28
C LEU A 122 5.36 8.81 16.93
N ILE A 123 6.04 8.11 16.05
CA ILE A 123 6.40 8.63 14.73
C ILE A 123 5.16 8.79 13.85
N SER A 124 4.31 7.78 13.79
CA SER A 124 3.06 7.85 13.02
C SER A 124 2.12 8.92 13.56
N GLU A 125 1.98 9.03 14.89
CA GLU A 125 1.20 10.08 15.52
C GLU A 125 1.70 11.49 15.17
N LYS A 126 3.03 11.70 15.20
CA LYS A 126 3.64 12.98 14.82
C LYS A 126 3.37 13.34 13.36
N LEU A 127 3.47 12.37 12.46
CA LEU A 127 3.20 12.57 11.02
C LEU A 127 1.72 12.87 10.78
N LEU A 128 0.81 12.15 11.44
CA LEU A 128 -0.63 12.45 11.39
C LEU A 128 -0.94 13.86 11.86
N LYS A 129 -0.32 14.32 12.96
CA LYS A 129 -0.44 15.71 13.46
C LYS A 129 0.12 16.74 12.49
N SER A 130 1.01 16.33 11.58
CA SER A 130 1.55 17.16 10.49
C SER A 130 0.73 17.04 9.19
N ASN A 131 -0.49 16.50 9.25
CA ASN A 131 -1.41 16.26 8.12
C ASN A 131 -0.89 15.28 7.07
N VAL A 132 0.04 14.40 7.41
CA VAL A 132 0.42 13.27 6.55
C VAL A 132 -0.63 12.19 6.69
N VAL A 133 -1.26 11.78 5.59
CA VAL A 133 -2.22 10.68 5.59
C VAL A 133 -1.46 9.37 5.72
N ILE A 134 -1.84 8.52 6.67
CA ILE A 134 -1.26 7.18 6.85
C ILE A 134 -2.37 6.16 6.68
N ILE A 135 -2.22 5.25 5.71
CA ILE A 135 -3.09 4.09 5.61
C ILE A 135 -2.35 2.92 6.28
N PRO A 136 -2.94 2.31 7.33
CA PRO A 136 -2.29 1.25 8.08
C PRO A 136 -1.94 0.03 7.24
N ASP A 137 -0.75 -0.52 7.46
CA ASP A 137 -0.24 -1.68 6.74
C ASP A 137 -1.18 -2.91 6.77
N PRO A 138 -1.91 -3.25 7.85
CA PRO A 138 -2.83 -4.38 7.83
C PRO A 138 -3.99 -4.24 6.82
N LEU A 139 -4.36 -3.00 6.46
CA LEU A 139 -5.34 -2.76 5.40
C LEU A 139 -4.71 -2.85 4.01
N VAL A 140 -3.48 -2.35 3.86
CA VAL A 140 -2.79 -2.21 2.57
C VAL A 140 -2.26 -3.55 2.06
N ASN A 141 -1.64 -4.35 2.94
CA ASN A 141 -0.92 -5.57 2.57
C ASN A 141 -1.73 -6.86 2.69
N ALA A 142 -3.04 -6.77 2.93
CA ALA A 142 -3.93 -7.93 3.09
C ALA A 142 -4.17 -8.73 1.79
N GLY A 143 -3.56 -8.36 0.67
CA GLY A 143 -3.88 -8.92 -0.64
C GLY A 143 -3.67 -10.44 -0.73
N ALA A 144 -2.58 -10.96 -0.20
CA ALA A 144 -2.33 -12.41 -0.17
C ALA A 144 -3.37 -13.13 0.71
N VAL A 145 -3.72 -12.56 1.86
CA VAL A 145 -4.71 -13.13 2.79
C VAL A 145 -6.10 -13.16 2.15
N ILE A 146 -6.47 -12.13 1.39
CA ILE A 146 -7.73 -12.11 0.63
C ILE A 146 -7.73 -13.19 -0.44
N ALA A 147 -6.65 -13.36 -1.20
CA ALA A 147 -6.52 -14.40 -2.21
C ALA A 147 -6.64 -15.82 -1.59
N ASP A 148 -5.95 -16.07 -0.47
CA ASP A 148 -6.05 -17.33 0.27
C ASP A 148 -7.47 -17.57 0.82
N SER A 149 -8.17 -16.52 1.21
CA SER A 149 -9.56 -16.58 1.67
C SER A 149 -10.51 -17.03 0.55
N ILE A 150 -10.29 -16.60 -0.71
CA ILE A 150 -11.07 -17.07 -1.86
C ILE A 150 -10.84 -18.57 -2.07
N GLU A 151 -9.58 -19.02 -2.09
CA GLU A 151 -9.23 -20.44 -2.22
C GLU A 151 -9.91 -21.31 -1.16
N LYS A 152 -9.94 -20.83 0.08
CA LYS A 152 -10.51 -21.55 1.22
C LYS A 152 -12.04 -21.58 1.24
N TYR A 153 -12.70 -20.45 0.96
CA TYR A 153 -14.14 -20.28 1.20
C TYR A 153 -14.99 -20.31 -0.08
N ALA A 154 -14.36 -20.24 -1.26
CA ALA A 154 -14.99 -20.33 -2.56
C ALA A 154 -14.21 -21.25 -3.53
N PRO A 155 -13.90 -22.51 -3.14
CA PRO A 155 -13.00 -23.38 -3.88
C PRO A 155 -13.47 -23.64 -5.33
N ASP A 156 -14.78 -23.80 -5.55
CA ASP A 156 -15.33 -24.03 -6.90
C ASP A 156 -15.15 -22.82 -7.83
N ALA A 157 -15.30 -21.61 -7.30
CA ALA A 157 -15.03 -20.37 -8.02
C ALA A 157 -13.53 -20.20 -8.26
N TRP A 158 -12.72 -20.50 -7.23
CA TRP A 158 -11.26 -20.48 -7.31
C TRP A 158 -10.74 -21.37 -8.45
N GLU A 159 -11.24 -22.59 -8.58
CA GLU A 159 -10.79 -23.49 -9.64
C GLU A 159 -11.12 -23.00 -11.05
N LYS A 160 -12.26 -22.32 -11.21
CA LYS A 160 -12.78 -21.87 -12.51
C LYS A 160 -12.28 -20.47 -12.91
N THR A 161 -11.82 -19.67 -11.95
CA THR A 161 -11.38 -18.30 -12.22
C THR A 161 -9.95 -18.24 -12.78
N ASN A 162 -9.64 -17.16 -13.46
CA ASN A 162 -8.27 -16.83 -13.84
C ASN A 162 -7.59 -15.95 -12.76
N PRO A 163 -6.25 -15.93 -12.67
CA PRO A 163 -5.53 -15.14 -11.69
C PRO A 163 -5.83 -13.63 -11.73
N GLU A 164 -6.05 -13.05 -12.90
CA GLU A 164 -6.33 -11.62 -13.05
C GLU A 164 -7.65 -11.23 -12.37
N SER A 165 -8.67 -12.08 -12.43
CA SER A 165 -9.93 -11.83 -11.71
C SER A 165 -9.72 -11.78 -10.19
N VAL A 166 -8.82 -12.62 -9.65
CA VAL A 166 -8.47 -12.59 -8.23
C VAL A 166 -7.72 -11.31 -7.88
N TYR A 167 -6.75 -10.89 -8.70
CA TYR A 167 -6.00 -9.66 -8.48
C TYR A 167 -6.91 -8.43 -8.52
N ASN A 168 -7.83 -8.36 -9.48
CA ASN A 168 -8.80 -7.27 -9.58
C ASN A 168 -9.73 -7.23 -8.36
N PHE A 169 -10.22 -8.40 -7.92
CA PHE A 169 -11.05 -8.49 -6.72
C PHE A 169 -10.30 -8.02 -5.46
N VAL A 170 -9.04 -8.44 -5.28
CA VAL A 170 -8.18 -8.00 -4.18
C VAL A 170 -8.03 -6.48 -4.19
N GLN A 171 -7.69 -5.91 -5.35
CA GLN A 171 -7.54 -4.46 -5.53
C GLN A 171 -8.83 -3.71 -5.13
N ASP A 172 -9.98 -4.19 -5.60
CA ASP A 172 -11.29 -3.58 -5.33
C ASP A 172 -11.67 -3.68 -3.86
N GLN A 173 -11.43 -4.82 -3.21
CA GLN A 173 -11.71 -5.01 -1.78
C GLN A 173 -10.88 -4.06 -0.92
N ILE A 174 -9.57 -3.99 -1.17
CA ILE A 174 -8.68 -3.11 -0.40
C ILE A 174 -9.01 -1.64 -0.69
N ARG A 175 -9.26 -1.27 -1.96
CA ARG A 175 -9.69 0.09 -2.30
C ARG A 175 -10.94 0.51 -1.52
N THR A 176 -11.96 -0.34 -1.48
CA THR A 176 -13.22 -0.07 -0.78
C THR A 176 -12.99 0.09 0.72
N LYS A 177 -12.24 -0.82 1.34
CA LYS A 177 -11.91 -0.74 2.77
C LYS A 177 -11.09 0.52 3.10
N CYS A 178 -10.13 0.87 2.28
CA CYS A 178 -9.33 2.08 2.47
C CYS A 178 -10.15 3.36 2.27
N ILE A 179 -11.14 3.39 1.36
CA ILE A 179 -12.08 4.52 1.25
C ILE A 179 -12.88 4.69 2.55
N THR A 180 -13.38 3.58 3.11
CA THR A 180 -14.09 3.61 4.40
C THR A 180 -13.18 4.15 5.51
N TYR A 181 -11.96 3.62 5.61
CA TYR A 181 -10.97 4.10 6.58
C TYR A 181 -10.71 5.59 6.44
N LEU A 182 -10.41 6.07 5.23
CA LEU A 182 -10.10 7.48 4.96
C LEU A 182 -11.30 8.40 5.25
N SER A 183 -12.52 7.97 4.94
CA SER A 183 -13.74 8.72 5.25
C SER A 183 -13.95 8.87 6.76
N LEU A 184 -13.71 7.82 7.54
CA LEU A 184 -13.78 7.85 8.98
C LEU A 184 -12.66 8.72 9.60
N LEU A 185 -11.45 8.66 9.03
CA LEU A 185 -10.34 9.52 9.42
C LEU A 185 -10.68 11.01 9.20
N GLN A 186 -11.27 11.35 8.06
CA GLN A 186 -11.74 12.71 7.75
C GLN A 186 -12.88 13.17 8.68
N SER A 187 -13.66 12.25 9.24
CA SER A 187 -14.70 12.57 10.23
C SER A 187 -14.15 12.81 11.63
N GLY A 188 -12.84 12.65 11.84
CA GLY A 188 -12.13 12.96 13.08
C GLY A 188 -11.90 11.77 14.02
N LEU A 189 -12.22 10.54 13.60
CA LEU A 189 -11.84 9.35 14.37
C LEU A 189 -10.33 9.09 14.28
N THR A 190 -9.77 8.52 15.34
CA THR A 190 -8.38 8.09 15.38
C THR A 190 -8.18 6.79 14.57
N CYS A 191 -6.95 6.53 14.17
CA CYS A 191 -6.59 5.28 13.48
C CYS A 191 -7.00 4.05 14.31
N GLU A 192 -6.79 4.08 15.62
CA GLU A 192 -7.11 2.98 16.55
C GLU A 192 -8.62 2.72 16.60
N GLU A 193 -9.43 3.76 16.80
CA GLU A 193 -10.91 3.66 16.79
C GLU A 193 -11.43 3.09 15.47
N ILE A 194 -10.87 3.54 14.33
CA ILE A 194 -11.29 3.05 13.01
C ILE A 194 -10.94 1.57 12.85
N LEU A 195 -9.73 1.16 13.22
CA LEU A 195 -9.31 -0.24 13.11
C LEU A 195 -10.15 -1.14 14.00
N GLU A 196 -10.52 -0.72 15.21
CA GLU A 196 -11.44 -1.47 16.08
C GLU A 196 -12.81 -1.64 15.44
N LEU A 197 -13.37 -0.59 14.83
CA LEU A 197 -14.64 -0.66 14.10
C LEU A 197 -14.56 -1.63 12.92
N MET A 198 -13.45 -1.61 12.17
CA MET A 198 -13.27 -2.44 10.97
C MET A 198 -12.93 -3.91 11.30
N GLN A 199 -12.34 -4.20 12.47
CA GLN A 199 -12.06 -5.58 12.90
C GLN A 199 -13.32 -6.39 13.20
N ASN A 200 -14.42 -5.73 13.53
CA ASN A 200 -15.71 -6.39 13.77
C ASN A 200 -16.40 -6.80 12.45
N GLU A 201 -15.89 -6.41 11.29
CA GLU A 201 -16.33 -6.93 9.99
C GLU A 201 -15.66 -8.29 9.74
N ASN A 202 -16.49 -9.33 9.68
CA ASN A 202 -16.06 -10.72 9.60
C ASN A 202 -15.28 -11.00 8.31
N ASN A 203 -13.97 -11.20 8.40
CA ASN A 203 -13.07 -11.48 7.27
C ASN A 203 -13.45 -12.76 6.48
N ASP A 204 -14.22 -13.67 7.09
CA ASP A 204 -14.74 -14.88 6.44
C ASP A 204 -15.70 -14.60 5.28
N ILE A 205 -16.27 -13.38 5.26
CA ILE A 205 -17.22 -12.93 4.23
C ILE A 205 -16.51 -12.56 2.93
N ILE A 206 -15.24 -12.11 2.99
CA ILE A 206 -14.53 -11.60 1.81
C ILE A 206 -14.33 -12.68 0.76
N GLY A 207 -13.86 -13.86 1.16
CA GLY A 207 -13.68 -14.97 0.22
C GLY A 207 -15.00 -15.44 -0.39
N LYS A 208 -16.08 -15.44 0.37
CA LYS A 208 -17.43 -15.77 -0.10
C LYS A 208 -18.00 -14.70 -1.04
N ALA A 209 -17.66 -13.44 -0.86
CA ALA A 209 -18.09 -12.35 -1.73
C ALA A 209 -17.54 -12.47 -3.16
N PHE A 210 -16.47 -13.25 -3.38
CA PHE A 210 -15.95 -13.54 -4.72
C PHE A 210 -16.93 -14.37 -5.59
N LEU A 211 -17.92 -15.02 -4.96
CA LEU A 211 -18.94 -15.82 -5.66
C LEU A 211 -20.05 -14.97 -6.31
N ASN A 212 -20.19 -13.71 -5.95
CA ASN A 212 -21.20 -12.78 -6.39
C ASN A 212 -20.63 -11.71 -7.32
#